data_b34266d8eccf991c083b1eeb70a5f142
#
_entry.id   b34266d8eccf991c083b1eeb70a5f142
#
_cell.length_a   1.000
_cell.length_b   1.000
_cell.length_c   1.000
_cell.angle_alpha   90.00
_cell.angle_beta   90.00
_cell.angle_gamma   90.00
#
_symmetry.space_group_name_H-M   'P 1'
#
loop_
_entity.id
_entity.type
_entity.pdbx_description
1 polymer ?
#
loop_
_entity_poly.entity_id
_entity_poly.type
_entity_poly.pdbx_seq_one_letter_code
_entity_poly.pdbx_strand_id
1 'polypeptide(L)'
;MASADMPTLTNRPSARALGVVFTIAGSLHFIRPAMYEAIMPPALPAHHELVLLSGAAEAAGGIAAFFPRLHPFARWWLIATLIAVFPANVHMAVNPDDIKGLPDVPQ
;
A
#
# COMPACT_ATOMS: atom_id res chain seq x y z
N MET A 1 -13.02 -21.95 22.51
CA MET A 1 -13.69 -20.67 22.62
C MET A 1 -14.21 -20.26 21.26
N ALA A 2 -15.48 -19.91 21.22
CA ALA A 2 -16.10 -19.55 19.94
C ALA A 2 -15.37 -18.41 19.25
N SER A 3 -14.89 -17.43 20.02
CA SER A 3 -14.18 -16.28 19.46
C SER A 3 -12.84 -16.62 18.85
N ALA A 4 -12.29 -17.79 19.16
CA ALA A 4 -11.00 -18.20 18.59
C ALA A 4 -11.11 -18.53 17.10
N ASP A 5 -12.29 -18.89 16.63
CA ASP A 5 -12.50 -19.28 15.23
C ASP A 5 -12.88 -18.10 14.33
N MET A 6 -13.16 -16.94 14.91
CA MET A 6 -13.61 -15.78 14.15
C MET A 6 -12.58 -14.65 14.26
N PRO A 7 -12.26 -13.99 13.15
CA PRO A 7 -11.39 -12.83 13.21
C PRO A 7 -12.02 -11.75 14.07
N THR A 8 -11.22 -11.16 14.95
CA THR A 8 -11.62 -10.00 15.75
C THR A 8 -10.59 -8.91 15.56
N LEU A 9 -11.02 -7.66 15.71
CA LEU A 9 -10.10 -6.54 15.56
C LEU A 9 -9.03 -6.59 16.66
N THR A 10 -7.80 -6.31 16.26
CA THR A 10 -6.67 -6.30 17.17
C THR A 10 -6.63 -5.02 17.99
N ASN A 11 -6.13 -5.12 19.22
CA ASN A 11 -5.85 -3.96 20.07
C ASN A 11 -4.37 -3.58 20.04
N ARG A 12 -3.54 -4.29 19.27
CA ARG A 12 -2.12 -3.96 19.18
C ARG A 12 -1.93 -2.65 18.42
N PRO A 13 -1.30 -1.63 19.05
CA PRO A 13 -1.15 -0.33 18.38
C PRO A 13 -0.36 -0.40 17.08
N SER A 14 0.71 -1.21 17.03
CA SER A 14 1.52 -1.32 15.81
C SER A 14 0.74 -1.96 14.67
N ALA A 15 -0.04 -3.01 14.96
CA ALA A 15 -0.84 -3.67 13.93
C ALA A 15 -1.96 -2.75 13.44
N ARG A 16 -2.58 -1.99 14.34
CA ARG A 16 -3.61 -1.03 13.97
C ARG A 16 -3.04 0.09 13.12
N ALA A 17 -1.85 0.58 13.48
CA ALA A 17 -1.18 1.62 12.71
C ALA A 17 -0.89 1.14 11.28
N LEU A 18 -0.36 -0.08 11.14
CA LEU A 18 -0.12 -0.67 9.83
C LEU A 18 -1.43 -0.81 9.06
N GLY A 19 -2.49 -1.28 9.72
CA GLY A 19 -3.79 -1.43 9.08
C GLY A 19 -4.33 -0.11 8.55
N VAL A 20 -4.26 0.94 9.35
CA VAL A 20 -4.73 2.27 8.94
C VAL A 20 -3.89 2.80 7.78
N VAL A 21 -2.56 2.76 7.92
CA VAL A 21 -1.66 3.33 6.91
C VAL A 21 -1.85 2.63 5.57
N PHE A 22 -1.82 1.29 5.55
CA PHE A 22 -1.89 0.57 4.29
C PHE A 22 -3.30 0.58 3.69
N THR A 23 -4.35 0.62 4.52
CA THR A 23 -5.71 0.75 4.00
C THR A 23 -5.89 2.10 3.33
N ILE A 24 -5.42 3.17 3.95
CA ILE A 24 -5.51 4.51 3.37
C ILE A 24 -4.65 4.59 2.11
N ALA A 25 -3.40 4.14 2.19
CA ALA A 25 -2.50 4.21 1.04
C ALA A 25 -3.04 3.41 -0.14
N GLY A 26 -3.53 2.20 0.11
CA GLY A 26 -4.13 1.39 -0.95
C GLY A 26 -5.35 2.03 -1.56
N SER A 27 -6.18 2.64 -0.71
CA SER A 27 -7.38 3.35 -1.19
C SER A 27 -7.04 4.54 -2.06
N LEU A 28 -5.96 5.25 -1.73
CA LEU A 28 -5.53 6.41 -2.52
C LEU A 28 -5.11 6.02 -3.93
N HIS A 29 -4.64 4.78 -4.13
CA HIS A 29 -4.31 4.30 -5.48
C HIS A 29 -5.54 4.32 -6.38
N PHE A 30 -6.74 4.13 -5.82
CA PHE A 30 -7.98 4.17 -6.59
C PHE A 30 -8.56 5.58 -6.69
N ILE A 31 -8.32 6.42 -5.68
CA ILE A 31 -8.87 7.78 -5.64
C ILE A 31 -8.03 8.73 -6.48
N ARG A 32 -6.71 8.56 -6.46
CA ARG A 32 -5.78 9.43 -7.17
C ARG A 32 -4.73 8.60 -7.92
N PRO A 33 -5.16 7.78 -8.88
CA PRO A 33 -4.22 6.89 -9.56
C PRO A 33 -3.13 7.62 -10.35
N ALA A 34 -3.43 8.81 -10.88
CA ALA A 34 -2.46 9.55 -11.66
C ALA A 34 -1.21 9.92 -10.85
N MET A 35 -1.38 10.21 -9.56
CA MET A 35 -0.26 10.52 -8.69
C MET A 35 0.70 9.31 -8.57
N TYR A 36 0.14 8.12 -8.43
CA TYR A 36 0.95 6.90 -8.33
C TYR A 36 1.54 6.48 -9.67
N GLU A 37 0.80 6.70 -10.77
CA GLU A 37 1.32 6.42 -12.10
C GLU A 37 2.54 7.28 -12.42
N ALA A 38 2.55 8.51 -11.93
CA ALA A 38 3.64 9.44 -12.18
C ALA A 38 4.96 8.98 -11.55
N ILE A 39 4.92 8.20 -10.47
CA ILE A 39 6.14 7.71 -9.82
C ILE A 39 6.60 6.35 -10.33
N MET A 40 5.85 5.75 -11.26
CA MET A 40 6.23 4.47 -11.83
C MET A 40 7.44 4.62 -12.75
N PRO A 41 8.42 3.70 -12.67
CA PRO A 41 9.52 3.73 -13.62
C PRO A 41 9.02 3.64 -15.05
N PRO A 42 9.51 4.49 -15.96
CA PRO A 42 9.02 4.48 -17.35
C PRO A 42 9.18 3.14 -18.06
N ALA A 43 10.14 2.33 -17.63
CA ALA A 43 10.37 1.03 -18.26
C ALA A 43 9.29 0.01 -17.97
N LEU A 44 8.48 0.22 -16.93
CA LEU A 44 7.41 -0.71 -16.59
C LEU A 44 6.18 -0.47 -17.45
N PRO A 45 5.54 -1.55 -17.93
CA PRO A 45 4.31 -1.41 -18.73
C PRO A 45 3.09 -1.25 -17.83
N ALA A 46 1.97 -0.89 -18.44
CA ALA A 46 0.64 -0.94 -17.83
C ALA A 46 0.59 -0.22 -16.48
N HIS A 47 1.08 1.03 -16.43
CA HIS A 47 1.17 1.79 -15.19
C HIS A 47 -0.17 1.87 -14.45
N HIS A 48 -1.26 2.13 -15.18
CA HIS A 48 -2.58 2.26 -14.54
C HIS A 48 -3.00 0.97 -13.84
N GLU A 49 -2.88 -0.15 -14.54
CA GLU A 49 -3.27 -1.45 -14.00
C GLU A 49 -2.39 -1.86 -12.83
N LEU A 50 -1.09 -1.57 -12.91
CA LEU A 50 -0.17 -1.88 -11.81
C LEU A 50 -0.47 -1.04 -10.58
N VAL A 51 -0.84 0.23 -10.77
CA VAL A 51 -1.23 1.09 -9.65
C VAL A 51 -2.48 0.54 -8.97
N LEU A 52 -3.50 0.18 -9.73
CA LEU A 52 -4.73 -0.35 -9.15
C LEU A 52 -4.48 -1.68 -8.45
N LEU A 53 -3.67 -2.55 -9.07
CA LEU A 53 -3.36 -3.85 -8.49
C LEU A 53 -2.58 -3.70 -7.17
N SER A 54 -1.58 -2.82 -7.14
CA SER A 54 -0.80 -2.60 -5.92
C SER A 54 -1.67 -1.97 -4.83
N GLY A 55 -2.59 -1.07 -5.22
CA GLY A 55 -3.52 -0.47 -4.27
C GLY A 55 -4.43 -1.52 -3.64
N ALA A 56 -4.94 -2.45 -4.45
CA ALA A 56 -5.76 -3.54 -3.94
C ALA A 56 -4.97 -4.43 -2.98
N ALA A 57 -3.71 -4.73 -3.33
CA ALA A 57 -2.85 -5.55 -2.48
C ALA A 57 -2.56 -4.87 -1.16
N GLU A 58 -2.25 -3.57 -1.19
CA GLU A 58 -1.95 -2.81 0.03
C GLU A 58 -3.18 -2.70 0.93
N ALA A 59 -4.34 -2.39 0.35
CA ALA A 59 -5.57 -2.28 1.13
C ALA A 59 -5.95 -3.63 1.75
N ALA A 60 -5.81 -4.72 0.99
CA ALA A 60 -6.10 -6.06 1.51
C ALA A 60 -5.18 -6.40 2.68
N GLY A 61 -3.88 -6.12 2.55
CA GLY A 61 -2.92 -6.35 3.63
C GLY A 61 -3.19 -5.46 4.83
N GLY A 62 -3.56 -4.20 4.58
CA GLY A 62 -3.90 -3.27 5.64
C GLY A 62 -5.11 -3.72 6.44
N ILE A 63 -6.16 -4.15 5.74
CA ILE A 63 -7.36 -4.66 6.40
C ILE A 63 -7.04 -5.93 7.20
N ALA A 64 -6.25 -6.83 6.62
CA ALA A 64 -5.86 -8.07 7.31
C ALA A 64 -5.08 -7.79 8.58
N ALA A 65 -4.32 -6.69 8.63
CA ALA A 65 -3.53 -6.35 9.80
C ALA A 65 -4.38 -6.03 11.03
N PHE A 66 -5.66 -5.71 10.85
CA PHE A 66 -6.57 -5.48 11.97
C PHE A 66 -7.00 -6.77 12.67
N PHE A 67 -6.77 -7.94 12.06
CA PHE A 67 -7.28 -9.21 12.58
C PHE A 67 -6.12 -10.11 13.01
N PRO A 68 -6.02 -10.44 14.32
CA PRO A 68 -4.90 -11.24 14.82
C PRO A 68 -4.71 -12.58 14.12
N ARG A 69 -5.79 -13.22 13.72
CA ARG A 69 -5.70 -14.52 13.02
C ARG A 69 -5.03 -14.40 11.66
N LEU A 70 -5.09 -13.20 11.07
CA LEU A 70 -4.52 -12.95 9.74
C LEU A 70 -3.13 -12.34 9.81
N HIS A 71 -2.59 -12.07 11.02
CA HIS A 71 -1.29 -11.40 11.14
C HIS A 71 -0.15 -12.13 10.43
N PRO A 72 -0.02 -13.47 10.54
CA PRO A 72 1.06 -14.15 9.81
C PRO A 72 0.94 -13.97 8.30
N PHE A 73 -0.29 -14.03 7.79
CA PHE A 73 -0.55 -13.80 6.37
C PHE A 73 -0.31 -12.35 6.00
N ALA A 74 -0.86 -11.40 6.80
CA ALA A 74 -0.73 -9.98 6.53
C ALA A 74 0.72 -9.54 6.51
N ARG A 75 1.53 -10.05 7.46
CA ARG A 75 2.94 -9.70 7.54
C ARG A 75 3.67 -10.04 6.25
N TRP A 76 3.55 -11.28 5.79
CA TRP A 76 4.24 -11.69 4.58
C TRP A 76 3.67 -11.04 3.33
N TRP A 77 2.34 -10.85 3.31
CA TRP A 77 1.68 -10.19 2.19
C TRP A 77 2.15 -8.75 2.03
N LEU A 78 2.22 -8.00 3.14
CA LEU A 78 2.68 -6.61 3.11
C LEU A 78 4.15 -6.52 2.75
N ILE A 79 4.99 -7.43 3.26
CA ILE A 79 6.41 -7.46 2.88
C ILE A 79 6.54 -7.69 1.38
N ALA A 80 5.82 -8.66 0.84
CA ALA A 80 5.86 -8.95 -0.60
C ALA A 80 5.39 -7.76 -1.42
N THR A 81 4.32 -7.08 -0.95
CA THR A 81 3.80 -5.91 -1.62
C THR A 81 4.82 -4.77 -1.63
N LEU A 82 5.47 -4.52 -0.50
CA LEU A 82 6.49 -3.48 -0.40
C LEU A 82 7.69 -3.76 -1.31
N ILE A 83 8.09 -5.03 -1.41
CA ILE A 83 9.17 -5.41 -2.33
C ILE A 83 8.73 -5.16 -3.77
N ALA A 84 7.49 -5.51 -4.11
CA ALA A 84 6.99 -5.34 -5.47
C ALA A 84 6.89 -3.88 -5.89
N VAL A 85 6.54 -2.98 -4.95
CA VAL A 85 6.43 -1.56 -5.26
C VAL A 85 7.73 -0.79 -5.03
N PHE A 86 8.76 -1.45 -4.57
CA PHE A 86 10.04 -0.81 -4.27
C PHE A 86 10.61 -0.01 -5.45
N PRO A 87 10.59 -0.52 -6.70
CA PRO A 87 11.08 0.27 -7.83
C PRO A 87 10.38 1.60 -7.97
N ALA A 88 9.05 1.64 -7.75
CA ALA A 88 8.31 2.90 -7.82
C ALA A 88 8.72 3.85 -6.69
N ASN A 89 8.93 3.31 -5.49
CA ASN A 89 9.36 4.12 -4.36
C ASN A 89 10.75 4.71 -4.58
N VAL A 90 11.67 3.94 -5.16
CA VAL A 90 12.99 4.46 -5.51
C VAL A 90 12.88 5.52 -6.58
N HIS A 91 12.07 5.28 -7.61
CA HIS A 91 11.88 6.26 -8.68
C HIS A 91 11.32 7.58 -8.13
N MET A 92 10.37 7.51 -7.22
CA MET A 92 9.81 8.70 -6.57
C MET A 92 10.89 9.47 -5.81
N ALA A 93 11.76 8.76 -5.08
CA ALA A 93 12.77 9.40 -4.26
C ALA A 93 13.83 10.14 -5.09
N VAL A 94 14.16 9.60 -6.26
CA VAL A 94 15.17 10.22 -7.13
C VAL A 94 14.57 11.15 -8.18
N ASN A 95 13.26 11.11 -8.40
CA ASN A 95 12.58 11.94 -9.39
C ASN A 95 11.33 12.58 -8.78
N PRO A 96 11.47 13.40 -7.72
CA PRO A 96 10.29 13.94 -7.04
C PRO A 96 9.43 14.84 -7.94
N ASP A 97 10.00 15.38 -9.00
CA ASP A 97 9.28 16.26 -9.92
C ASP A 97 8.23 15.52 -10.74
N ASP A 98 8.34 14.21 -10.81
CA ASP A 98 7.41 13.40 -11.59
C ASP A 98 6.09 13.16 -10.84
N ILE A 99 6.01 13.54 -9.56
CA ILE A 99 4.80 13.30 -8.77
C ILE A 99 3.76 14.35 -9.11
N LYS A 100 2.69 13.92 -9.76
CA LYS A 100 1.59 14.78 -10.14
C LYS A 100 0.55 14.87 -9.03
N GLY A 101 -0.08 16.03 -8.92
CA GLY A 101 -1.12 16.24 -7.92
C GLY A 101 -0.60 16.68 -6.57
N LEU A 102 0.71 16.81 -6.42
CA LEU A 102 1.33 17.41 -5.24
C LEU A 102 1.65 18.87 -5.51
N PRO A 103 1.75 19.69 -4.45
CA PRO A 103 2.24 21.08 -4.63
C PRO A 103 3.63 21.07 -5.24
N ASP A 104 3.97 22.16 -5.94
CA ASP A 104 5.30 22.30 -6.50
C ASP A 104 6.34 22.21 -5.39
N VAL A 105 7.37 21.40 -5.65
CA VAL A 105 8.48 21.23 -4.71
C VAL A 105 9.67 21.98 -5.24
N PRO A 106 10.24 22.92 -4.47
CA PRO A 106 11.44 23.63 -4.91
C PRO A 106 12.58 22.65 -5.17
N GLN A 107 13.32 22.91 -6.22
CA GLN A 107 14.48 22.09 -6.57
C GLN A 107 15.69 22.44 -5.70
#